data_05514392d5a5b2f8b82da5d44c735047
#
_entry.id   05514392d5a5b2f8b82da5d44c735047
#
_cell.length_a   1.000
_cell.length_b   1.000
_cell.length_c   1.000
_cell.angle_alpha   90.00
_cell.angle_beta   90.00
_cell.angle_gamma   90.00
#
_symmetry.space_group_name_H-M   'P 1'
#
loop_
_entity.id
_entity.type
_entity.pdbx_description
1 polymer ?
#
loop_
_entity_poly.entity_id
_entity_poly.type
_entity_poly.pdbx_seq_one_letter_code
_entity_poly.pdbx_strand_id
1 'polypeptide(L)'
;MVTAFDVKHGKPHPEPYLMGLAKAGVSATEAVVIENAPLGVQAAHAAGIYTIAVNTGPLSPKVLLDAGADIVLPREGGFAQVLEIINGGLLR
;
A
#
# COMPACT_ATOMS: atom_id res chain seq x y z
N MET A 1 -7.49 -5.09 -13.93
CA MET A 1 -7.27 -3.67 -13.57
C MET A 1 -6.81 -3.60 -12.12
N VAL A 2 -5.83 -2.75 -11.85
CA VAL A 2 -5.33 -2.51 -10.49
C VAL A 2 -5.85 -1.16 -10.02
N THR A 3 -6.44 -1.12 -8.81
CA THR A 3 -6.91 0.11 -8.20
C THR A 3 -5.98 0.49 -7.05
N ALA A 4 -5.50 1.73 -7.06
CA ALA A 4 -4.66 2.25 -6.00
C ALA A 4 -5.48 3.09 -5.03
N PHE A 5 -5.22 2.94 -3.74
CA PHE A 5 -5.88 3.71 -2.69
C PHE A 5 -4.86 4.54 -1.92
N ASP A 6 -5.24 5.78 -1.64
CA ASP A 6 -4.52 6.67 -0.76
C ASP A 6 -5.48 7.10 0.34
N VAL A 7 -5.35 6.50 1.51
CA VAL A 7 -6.23 6.78 2.64
C VAL A 7 -5.46 7.60 3.66
N LYS A 8 -5.91 8.83 3.88
CA LYS A 8 -5.18 9.81 4.71
C LYS A 8 -5.32 9.57 6.20
N HIS A 9 -6.33 8.85 6.64
CA HIS A 9 -6.58 8.61 8.05
C HIS A 9 -6.33 7.16 8.41
N GLY A 10 -5.12 6.69 8.07
CA GLY A 10 -4.73 5.32 8.34
C GLY A 10 -4.74 5.01 9.82
N LYS A 11 -5.67 4.20 10.23
CA LYS A 11 -5.66 3.53 11.53
C LYS A 11 -5.18 2.11 11.27
N PRO A 12 -4.77 1.36 12.30
CA PRO A 12 -4.43 -0.04 12.04
C PRO A 12 -5.64 -0.89 11.62
N HIS A 13 -6.84 -0.32 11.67
CA HIS A 13 -8.07 -1.02 11.24
C HIS A 13 -8.16 -1.10 9.71
N PRO A 14 -8.53 -2.26 9.17
CA PRO A 14 -8.67 -2.42 7.73
C PRO A 14 -9.92 -1.77 7.14
N GLU A 15 -10.86 -1.33 7.94
CA GLU A 15 -12.18 -0.91 7.50
C GLU A 15 -12.18 0.17 6.41
N PRO A 16 -11.37 1.25 6.51
CA PRO A 16 -11.36 2.26 5.44
C PRO A 16 -10.99 1.67 4.09
N TYR A 17 -10.05 0.74 4.05
CA TYR A 17 -9.65 0.07 2.82
C TYR A 17 -10.72 -0.88 2.32
N LEU A 18 -11.37 -1.61 3.22
CA LEU A 18 -12.46 -2.50 2.84
C LEU A 18 -13.63 -1.71 2.26
N MET A 19 -13.95 -0.55 2.83
CA MET A 19 -14.98 0.33 2.30
C MET A 19 -14.57 0.88 0.93
N GLY A 20 -13.31 1.24 0.75
CA GLY A 20 -12.79 1.69 -0.53
C GLY A 20 -12.95 0.63 -1.62
N LEU A 21 -12.62 -0.62 -1.29
CA LEU A 21 -12.80 -1.74 -2.21
C LEU A 21 -14.26 -1.90 -2.62
N ALA A 22 -15.17 -1.85 -1.64
CA ALA A 22 -16.59 -1.98 -1.90
C ALA A 22 -17.11 -0.87 -2.82
N LYS A 23 -16.70 0.37 -2.55
CA LYS A 23 -17.09 1.52 -3.38
C LYS A 23 -16.55 1.43 -4.80
N ALA A 24 -15.33 0.94 -4.94
CA ALA A 24 -14.70 0.77 -6.25
C ALA A 24 -15.23 -0.47 -6.99
N GLY A 25 -15.92 -1.37 -6.30
CA GLY A 25 -16.41 -2.60 -6.90
C GLY A 25 -15.31 -3.58 -7.25
N VAL A 26 -14.21 -3.58 -6.50
CA VAL A 26 -13.06 -4.46 -6.74
C VAL A 26 -12.76 -5.31 -5.52
N SER A 27 -12.09 -6.42 -5.73
CA SER A 27 -11.61 -7.27 -4.65
C SER A 27 -10.23 -6.82 -4.18
N ALA A 28 -9.79 -7.32 -3.03
CA ALA A 28 -8.47 -7.01 -2.50
C ALA A 28 -7.35 -7.41 -3.47
N THR A 29 -7.53 -8.49 -4.22
CA THR A 29 -6.53 -8.95 -5.19
C THR A 29 -6.43 -8.06 -6.43
N GLU A 30 -7.39 -7.17 -6.62
CA GLU A 30 -7.42 -6.23 -7.74
C GLU A 30 -6.94 -4.84 -7.36
N ALA A 31 -6.40 -4.68 -6.14
CA ALA A 31 -6.03 -3.38 -5.61
C ALA A 31 -4.59 -3.40 -5.11
N VAL A 32 -3.99 -2.23 -5.06
CA VAL A 32 -2.72 -1.99 -4.41
C VAL A 32 -2.84 -0.74 -3.55
N VAL A 33 -2.21 -0.76 -2.38
CA VAL A 33 -2.14 0.40 -1.51
C VAL A 33 -0.73 0.95 -1.54
N ILE A 34 -0.61 2.25 -1.69
CA ILE A 34 0.65 2.98 -1.59
C ILE A 34 0.58 3.82 -0.33
N GLU A 35 1.49 3.58 0.60
CA GLU A 35 1.42 4.15 1.93
C GLU A 35 2.81 4.55 2.41
N ASN A 36 2.88 5.52 3.33
CA ASN A 36 4.16 5.98 3.88
C ASN A 36 4.23 5.89 5.41
N ALA A 37 3.19 5.40 6.05
CA ALA A 37 3.12 5.33 7.51
C ALA A 37 2.84 3.91 7.97
N PRO A 38 3.47 3.46 9.09
CA PRO A 38 3.27 2.10 9.58
C PRO A 38 1.81 1.75 9.87
N LEU A 39 1.03 2.66 10.43
CA LEU A 39 -0.38 2.39 10.73
C LEU A 39 -1.20 2.17 9.47
N GLY A 40 -0.93 2.96 8.42
CA GLY A 40 -1.59 2.75 7.14
C GLY A 40 -1.19 1.43 6.50
N VAL A 41 0.07 1.05 6.61
CA VAL A 41 0.56 -0.25 6.12
C VAL A 41 -0.14 -1.39 6.86
N GLN A 42 -0.26 -1.29 8.19
CA GLN A 42 -0.97 -2.30 8.98
C GLN A 42 -2.42 -2.47 8.53
N ALA A 43 -3.10 -1.35 8.29
CA ALA A 43 -4.49 -1.36 7.87
C ALA A 43 -4.65 -2.02 6.49
N ALA A 44 -3.78 -1.69 5.55
CA ALA A 44 -3.82 -2.27 4.21
C ALA A 44 -3.50 -3.76 4.23
N HIS A 45 -2.51 -4.15 5.02
CA HIS A 45 -2.16 -5.55 5.20
C HIS A 45 -3.33 -6.34 5.81
N ALA A 46 -3.98 -5.78 6.83
CA ALA A 46 -5.13 -6.42 7.46
C ALA A 46 -6.32 -6.54 6.51
N ALA A 47 -6.44 -5.65 5.54
CA ALA A 47 -7.46 -5.73 4.50
C ALA A 47 -7.12 -6.75 3.40
N GLY A 48 -5.94 -7.35 3.43
CA GLY A 48 -5.51 -8.33 2.44
C GLY A 48 -5.08 -7.72 1.12
N ILE A 49 -4.71 -6.44 1.11
CA ILE A 49 -4.34 -5.72 -0.11
C ILE A 49 -2.81 -5.67 -0.23
N TYR A 50 -2.30 -5.89 -1.43
CA TYR A 50 -0.87 -5.72 -1.72
C TYR A 50 -0.44 -4.29 -1.38
N THR A 51 0.58 -4.15 -0.54
CA THR A 51 0.95 -2.86 0.02
C THR A 51 2.38 -2.50 -0.36
N ILE A 52 2.51 -1.34 -1.02
CA ILE A 52 3.79 -0.75 -1.37
C ILE A 52 4.01 0.43 -0.41
N ALA A 53 5.03 0.34 0.43
CA ALA A 53 5.39 1.45 1.30
C ALA A 53 6.50 2.27 0.66
N VAL A 54 6.32 3.58 0.62
CA VAL A 54 7.37 4.50 0.18
C VAL A 54 7.92 5.17 1.43
N ASN A 55 9.20 4.95 1.72
CA ASN A 55 9.83 5.48 2.92
C ASN A 55 10.17 6.96 2.74
N THR A 56 9.22 7.84 3.07
CA THR A 56 9.39 9.28 2.94
C THR A 56 9.90 9.95 4.21
N GLY A 57 10.01 9.20 5.30
CA GLY A 57 10.39 9.73 6.61
C GLY A 57 11.70 9.14 7.13
N PRO A 58 12.02 9.43 8.39
CA PRO A 58 13.26 8.95 9.01
C PRO A 58 13.22 7.50 9.48
N LEU A 59 12.12 6.80 9.23
CA LEU A 59 11.95 5.43 9.69
C LEU A 59 12.85 4.48 8.92
N SER A 60 13.31 3.43 9.57
CA SER A 60 14.03 2.38 8.87
C SER A 60 13.03 1.56 8.02
N PRO A 61 13.48 0.99 6.89
CA PRO A 61 12.63 0.12 6.08
C PRO A 61 12.03 -1.04 6.87
N LYS A 62 12.74 -1.53 7.87
CA LYS A 62 12.28 -2.64 8.71
C LYS A 62 10.96 -2.32 9.41
N VAL A 63 10.77 -1.07 9.85
CA VAL A 63 9.53 -0.66 10.52
C VAL A 63 8.34 -0.86 9.60
N LEU A 64 8.49 -0.50 8.33
CA LEU A 64 7.42 -0.64 7.34
C LEU A 64 7.20 -2.11 6.95
N LEU A 65 8.27 -2.88 6.83
CA LEU A 65 8.17 -4.32 6.57
C LEU A 65 7.48 -5.04 7.73
N ASP A 66 7.85 -4.71 8.96
CA ASP A 66 7.25 -5.31 10.15
C ASP A 66 5.77 -4.95 10.28
N ALA A 67 5.36 -3.80 9.76
CA ALA A 67 3.96 -3.40 9.72
C ALA A 67 3.15 -4.19 8.68
N GLY A 68 3.81 -4.88 7.75
CA GLY A 68 3.14 -5.73 6.77
C GLY A 68 3.29 -5.29 5.33
N ALA A 69 4.17 -4.34 5.03
CA ALA A 69 4.41 -3.95 3.64
C ALA A 69 5.00 -5.11 2.85
N ASP A 70 4.51 -5.30 1.64
CA ASP A 70 5.03 -6.30 0.73
C ASP A 70 6.33 -5.82 0.07
N ILE A 71 6.40 -4.53 -0.21
CA ILE A 71 7.59 -3.88 -0.77
C ILE A 71 7.79 -2.56 -0.05
N VAL A 72 9.05 -2.23 0.25
CA VAL A 72 9.41 -0.91 0.76
C VAL A 72 10.36 -0.25 -0.24
N LEU A 73 9.98 0.92 -0.72
CA LEU A 73 10.75 1.68 -1.68
C LEU A 73 11.35 2.92 -1.03
N PRO A 74 12.53 3.36 -1.49
CA PRO A 74 13.14 4.56 -0.96
C PRO A 74 12.36 5.80 -1.39
N ARG A 75 12.52 6.88 -0.65
CA ARG A 75 11.90 8.16 -0.98
C ARG A 75 12.28 8.61 -2.39
N GLU A 76 13.57 8.57 -2.70
CA GLU A 76 14.06 9.01 -4.00
C GLU A 76 13.82 7.92 -5.05
N GLY A 77 13.13 8.28 -6.12
CA GLY A 77 12.80 7.35 -7.18
C GLY A 77 11.66 6.40 -6.84
N GLY A 78 11.08 6.50 -5.64
CA GLY A 78 10.02 5.59 -5.20
C GLY A 78 8.80 5.61 -6.11
N PHE A 79 8.36 6.80 -6.51
CA PHE A 79 7.20 6.90 -7.39
C PHE A 79 7.45 6.30 -8.78
N ALA A 80 8.65 6.50 -9.32
CA ALA A 80 9.00 5.86 -10.60
C ALA A 80 8.98 4.35 -10.49
N GLN A 81 9.47 3.81 -9.37
CA GLN A 81 9.45 2.37 -9.11
C GLN A 81 8.03 1.85 -8.93
N VAL A 82 7.16 2.62 -8.27
CA VAL A 82 5.74 2.26 -8.14
C VAL A 82 5.12 2.10 -9.52
N LEU A 83 5.34 3.07 -10.41
CA LEU A 83 4.82 2.99 -11.76
C LEU A 83 5.35 1.78 -12.51
N GLU A 84 6.64 1.48 -12.36
CA GLU A 84 7.23 0.28 -12.96
C GLU A 84 6.57 -0.99 -12.45
N ILE A 85 6.37 -1.10 -11.14
CA ILE A 85 5.74 -2.27 -10.54
C ILE A 85 4.33 -2.48 -11.09
N ILE A 86 3.55 -1.41 -11.14
CA ILE A 86 2.17 -1.46 -11.63
C ILE A 86 2.15 -1.80 -13.12
N ASN A 87 2.98 -1.15 -13.93
CA ASN A 87 3.02 -1.33 -15.37
C ASN A 87 3.78 -2.59 -15.79
N GLY A 88 4.76 -3.00 -14.99
CA GLY A 88 5.61 -4.15 -15.30
C GLY A 88 4.97 -5.51 -15.07
N GLY A 89 3.79 -5.53 -14.51
CA GLY A 89 3.04 -6.77 -14.36
C GLY A 89 3.31 -7.54 -13.08
N LEU A 90 3.98 -6.94 -12.10
CA LEU A 90 4.21 -7.62 -10.81
C LEU A 90 2.87 -7.98 -10.14
N LEU A 91 1.85 -7.17 -10.38
CA LEU A 91 0.53 -7.31 -9.77
C LEU A 91 -0.50 -7.96 -10.70
N ARG A 92 -0.05 -8.51 -11.78
CA ARG A 92 -0.93 -9.22 -12.70
C ARG A 92 -1.36 -10.56 -12.14
#